data_eb71e732750664a20e991b5b56e8dd1e
#
_entry.id   eb71e732750664a20e991b5b56e8dd1e
#
_cell.length_a   1.000
_cell.length_b   1.000
_cell.length_c   1.000
_cell.angle_alpha   90.00
_cell.angle_beta   90.00
_cell.angle_gamma   90.00
#
_symmetry.space_group_name_H-M   'P 1'
#
loop_
_entity.id
_entity.type
_entity.pdbx_description
1 polymer ?
#
loop_
_entity_poly.entity_id
_entity_poly.type
_entity_poly.pdbx_seq_one_letter_code
_entity_poly.pdbx_strand_id
1 'polypeptide(L)'
;MHGIGNDFIVINQMNAKYNLTKNTIQNLSNRHTGIGFDQLLVVEESSNTKADFKYRIFNKDGAEVEQCGNGARCFLHYVYSKGLTDKRVVKVETLKGNISLAEKEDGAIEVNMGNPNFNLTDIPYVSVNETIPSVIINGKKHSINLVSMGNPHAVIKIDNFENIDIPSIAHKLQNSKSFPEGVNVGFLKVISKKQLRLKVYERGSGLTLACGSGACAAAVIAIRNSWTINPVHVAMDGGELRIEWQHEQPVLMTGPAQIVYEGFIELDD
;
A
#
# COMPACT_ATOMS: atom_id res chain seq x y z
N MET A 1 0.09 -2.94 -15.72
CA MET A 1 -0.99 -2.24 -15.01
C MET A 1 -0.43 -1.26 -14.00
N HIS A 2 -1.23 -0.32 -13.51
CA HIS A 2 -0.84 0.46 -12.33
C HIS A 2 -2.06 0.80 -11.46
N GLY A 3 -1.79 1.01 -10.15
CA GLY A 3 -2.73 1.59 -9.20
C GLY A 3 -2.15 2.90 -8.67
N ILE A 4 -2.62 4.03 -9.23
CA ILE A 4 -2.15 5.39 -8.89
C ILE A 4 -0.61 5.55 -8.92
N GLY A 5 0.04 5.09 -10.02
CA GLY A 5 1.48 5.26 -10.26
C GLY A 5 2.39 4.15 -9.71
N ASN A 6 1.90 3.25 -8.88
CA ASN A 6 2.60 2.02 -8.53
C ASN A 6 2.33 0.99 -9.63
N ASP A 7 3.36 0.54 -10.33
CA ASP A 7 3.22 -0.29 -11.52
C ASP A 7 3.47 -1.78 -11.27
N PHE A 8 2.69 -2.59 -12.00
CA PHE A 8 2.64 -4.03 -11.82
C PHE A 8 2.66 -4.76 -13.16
N ILE A 9 3.36 -5.90 -13.18
CA ILE A 9 3.10 -6.95 -14.15
C ILE A 9 2.17 -7.97 -13.51
N VAL A 10 1.18 -8.44 -14.26
CA VAL A 10 0.25 -9.50 -13.83
C VAL A 10 0.46 -10.72 -14.69
N ILE A 11 0.77 -11.85 -14.07
CA ILE A 11 0.93 -13.16 -14.73
C ILE A 11 -0.21 -14.07 -14.27
N ASN A 12 -0.91 -14.65 -15.24
CA ASN A 12 -1.98 -15.60 -15.00
C ASN A 12 -1.42 -17.03 -15.04
N GLN A 13 -1.48 -17.72 -13.92
CA GLN A 13 -1.09 -19.13 -13.76
C GLN A 13 -2.28 -20.07 -13.49
N MET A 14 -3.49 -19.66 -13.85
CA MET A 14 -4.68 -20.52 -13.70
C MET A 14 -4.60 -21.75 -14.63
N ASN A 15 -4.15 -21.56 -15.88
CA ASN A 15 -4.12 -22.63 -16.89
C ASN A 15 -2.72 -23.08 -17.29
N ALA A 16 -1.68 -22.35 -16.91
CA ALA A 16 -0.28 -22.66 -17.19
C ALA A 16 0.59 -22.21 -16.02
N LYS A 17 1.56 -23.04 -15.65
CA LYS A 17 2.50 -22.69 -14.58
C LYS A 17 3.85 -22.32 -15.18
N TYR A 18 4.37 -21.19 -14.80
CA TYR A 18 5.69 -20.71 -15.16
C TYR A 18 6.62 -20.76 -13.96
N ASN A 19 7.87 -21.13 -14.17
CA ASN A 19 8.87 -21.17 -13.11
C ASN A 19 9.38 -19.75 -12.83
N LEU A 20 8.72 -19.04 -11.93
CA LEU A 20 9.09 -17.69 -11.50
C LEU A 20 10.15 -17.76 -10.40
N THR A 21 11.38 -18.06 -10.77
CA THR A 21 12.51 -18.01 -9.84
C THR A 21 12.80 -16.56 -9.42
N LYS A 22 13.54 -16.39 -8.33
CA LYS A 22 14.01 -15.07 -7.88
C LYS A 22 14.78 -14.35 -9.00
N ASN A 23 15.65 -15.07 -9.70
CA ASN A 23 16.44 -14.51 -10.81
C ASN A 23 15.56 -14.09 -11.99
N THR A 24 14.56 -14.91 -12.35
CA THR A 24 13.58 -14.58 -13.39
C THR A 24 12.85 -13.28 -13.07
N ILE A 25 12.36 -13.13 -11.81
CA ILE A 25 11.64 -11.94 -11.38
C ILE A 25 12.55 -10.71 -11.42
N GLN A 26 13.80 -10.82 -10.96
CA GLN A 26 14.78 -9.74 -11.02
C GLN A 26 15.07 -9.29 -12.45
N ASN A 27 15.27 -10.24 -13.38
CA ASN A 27 15.50 -9.94 -14.79
C ASN A 27 14.30 -9.24 -15.42
N LEU A 28 13.08 -9.74 -15.19
CA LEU A 28 11.84 -9.13 -15.67
C LEU A 28 11.63 -7.71 -15.09
N SER A 29 12.04 -7.47 -13.85
CA SER A 29 11.84 -6.18 -13.16
C SER A 29 12.78 -5.07 -13.66
N ASN A 30 13.84 -5.43 -14.36
CA ASN A 30 14.80 -4.45 -14.86
C ASN A 30 14.16 -3.56 -15.94
N ARG A 31 14.10 -2.24 -15.68
CA ARG A 31 13.44 -1.27 -16.58
C ARG A 31 14.20 -1.02 -17.90
N HIS A 32 15.44 -1.51 -18.03
CA HIS A 32 16.27 -1.33 -19.23
C HIS A 32 16.39 -2.59 -20.08
N THR A 33 16.36 -3.76 -19.44
CA THR A 33 16.62 -5.04 -20.12
C THR A 33 15.48 -6.04 -19.99
N GLY A 34 14.51 -5.77 -19.12
CA GLY A 34 13.29 -6.54 -18.91
C GLY A 34 12.05 -5.72 -19.23
N ILE A 35 10.93 -6.09 -18.64
CA ILE A 35 9.65 -5.35 -18.75
C ILE A 35 9.69 -4.10 -17.87
N GLY A 36 10.25 -4.21 -16.67
CA GLY A 36 10.26 -3.15 -15.66
C GLY A 36 8.95 -3.05 -14.90
N PHE A 37 9.02 -3.10 -13.58
CA PHE A 37 7.87 -2.95 -12.67
C PHE A 37 8.35 -2.71 -11.24
N ASP A 38 7.45 -2.24 -10.38
CA ASP A 38 7.67 -2.17 -8.93
C ASP A 38 7.42 -3.54 -8.28
N GLN A 39 6.35 -4.23 -8.70
CA GLN A 39 5.98 -5.54 -8.18
C GLN A 39 5.36 -6.43 -9.27
N LEU A 40 5.53 -7.75 -9.11
CA LEU A 40 4.90 -8.77 -9.92
C LEU A 40 3.72 -9.37 -9.14
N LEU A 41 2.56 -9.49 -9.80
CA LEU A 41 1.36 -10.13 -9.31
C LEU A 41 1.14 -11.45 -10.04
N VAL A 42 0.81 -12.50 -9.30
CA VAL A 42 0.47 -13.80 -9.89
C VAL A 42 -0.94 -14.20 -9.49
N VAL A 43 -1.74 -14.56 -10.49
CA VAL A 43 -3.09 -15.08 -10.34
C VAL A 43 -3.02 -16.60 -10.40
N GLU A 44 -3.38 -17.28 -9.32
CA GLU A 44 -3.38 -18.74 -9.21
C GLU A 44 -4.74 -19.26 -8.72
N GLU A 45 -5.00 -20.55 -8.96
CA GLU A 45 -6.08 -21.25 -8.27
C GLU A 45 -5.80 -21.33 -6.77
N SER A 46 -6.82 -21.08 -5.95
CA SER A 46 -6.71 -21.26 -4.51
C SER A 46 -7.01 -22.71 -4.13
N SER A 47 -6.18 -23.31 -3.30
CA SER A 47 -6.50 -24.57 -2.61
C SER A 47 -7.42 -24.37 -1.40
N ASN A 48 -7.61 -23.11 -0.96
CA ASN A 48 -8.50 -22.74 0.13
C ASN A 48 -9.92 -22.57 -0.39
N THR A 49 -10.83 -23.45 0.02
CA THR A 49 -12.27 -23.42 -0.38
C THR A 49 -13.01 -22.14 0.03
N LYS A 50 -12.42 -21.31 0.89
CA LYS A 50 -12.98 -20.02 1.33
C LYS A 50 -12.48 -18.85 0.48
N ALA A 51 -11.63 -19.08 -0.52
CA ALA A 51 -11.12 -18.08 -1.45
C ALA A 51 -11.45 -18.47 -2.89
N ASP A 52 -11.62 -17.48 -3.75
CA ASP A 52 -11.92 -17.66 -5.17
C ASP A 52 -10.64 -17.81 -5.98
N PHE A 53 -9.59 -17.10 -5.56
CA PHE A 53 -8.26 -17.10 -6.18
C PHE A 53 -7.18 -17.06 -5.12
N LYS A 54 -5.95 -17.42 -5.52
CA LYS A 54 -4.74 -17.14 -4.78
C LYS A 54 -3.99 -16.00 -5.44
N TYR A 55 -3.60 -15.03 -4.64
CA TYR A 55 -2.94 -13.81 -5.03
C TYR A 55 -1.53 -13.78 -4.43
N ARG A 56 -0.51 -13.89 -5.29
CA ARG A 56 0.88 -13.78 -4.88
C ARG A 56 1.49 -12.49 -5.39
N ILE A 57 2.37 -11.92 -4.60
CA ILE A 57 3.02 -10.65 -4.88
C ILE A 57 4.52 -10.80 -4.66
N PHE A 58 5.30 -10.33 -5.60
CA PHE A 58 6.75 -10.33 -5.50
C PHE A 58 7.29 -8.92 -5.73
N ASN A 59 8.22 -8.51 -4.89
CA ASN A 59 9.00 -7.30 -5.15
C ASN A 59 9.99 -7.53 -6.29
N LYS A 60 10.51 -6.43 -6.84
CA LYS A 60 11.52 -6.46 -7.91
C LYS A 60 12.79 -7.25 -7.58
N ASP A 61 13.10 -7.48 -6.31
CA ASP A 61 14.22 -8.30 -5.85
C ASP A 61 13.88 -9.80 -5.79
N GLY A 62 12.66 -10.18 -6.18
CA GLY A 62 12.15 -11.54 -6.17
C GLY A 62 11.68 -12.04 -4.80
N ALA A 63 11.66 -11.20 -3.77
CA ALA A 63 11.08 -11.55 -2.47
C ALA A 63 9.56 -11.51 -2.53
N GLU A 64 8.89 -12.58 -2.07
CA GLU A 64 7.44 -12.61 -1.93
C GLU A 64 7.00 -11.78 -0.73
N VAL A 65 5.95 -10.98 -0.89
CA VAL A 65 5.42 -10.09 0.15
C VAL A 65 3.97 -10.44 0.49
N GLU A 66 3.57 -10.09 1.72
CA GLU A 66 2.30 -10.51 2.30
C GLU A 66 1.08 -9.89 1.63
N GLN A 67 1.14 -8.58 1.35
CA GLN A 67 0.00 -7.81 0.85
C GLN A 67 0.45 -6.48 0.22
N CYS A 68 -0.26 -6.07 -0.85
CA CYS A 68 -0.17 -4.74 -1.45
C CYS A 68 -1.57 -4.28 -1.86
N GLY A 69 -2.10 -3.23 -1.22
CA GLY A 69 -3.43 -2.73 -1.53
C GLY A 69 -3.57 -2.16 -2.95
N ASN A 70 -2.50 -1.54 -3.50
CA ASN A 70 -2.48 -1.09 -4.89
C ASN A 70 -2.52 -2.28 -5.85
N GLY A 71 -1.72 -3.33 -5.56
CA GLY A 71 -1.70 -4.57 -6.33
C GLY A 71 -3.02 -5.32 -6.26
N ALA A 72 -3.70 -5.34 -5.09
CA ALA A 72 -5.00 -5.98 -4.94
C ALA A 72 -6.06 -5.36 -5.87
N ARG A 73 -6.03 -4.02 -6.08
CA ARG A 73 -6.90 -3.37 -7.04
C ARG A 73 -6.58 -3.78 -8.48
N CYS A 74 -5.30 -3.80 -8.85
CA CYS A 74 -4.87 -4.28 -10.17
C CYS A 74 -5.24 -5.75 -10.38
N PHE A 75 -5.10 -6.58 -9.36
CA PHE A 75 -5.50 -7.99 -9.38
C PHE A 75 -6.98 -8.15 -9.74
N LEU A 76 -7.87 -7.50 -9.00
CA LEU A 76 -9.31 -7.63 -9.24
C LEU A 76 -9.70 -7.09 -10.62
N HIS A 77 -9.18 -5.94 -11.01
CA HIS A 77 -9.43 -5.38 -12.34
C HIS A 77 -8.98 -6.32 -13.46
N TYR A 78 -7.81 -6.97 -13.30
CA TYR A 78 -7.33 -7.99 -14.21
C TYR A 78 -8.29 -9.19 -14.29
N VAL A 79 -8.68 -9.74 -13.15
CA VAL A 79 -9.58 -10.91 -13.05
C VAL A 79 -10.90 -10.64 -13.77
N TYR A 80 -11.49 -9.46 -13.61
CA TYR A 80 -12.72 -9.07 -14.33
C TYR A 80 -12.47 -8.84 -15.82
N SER A 81 -11.38 -8.15 -16.19
CA SER A 81 -11.06 -7.89 -17.60
C SER A 81 -10.84 -9.17 -18.42
N LYS A 82 -10.44 -10.25 -17.75
CA LYS A 82 -10.24 -11.57 -18.35
C LYS A 82 -11.45 -12.51 -18.21
N GLY A 83 -12.55 -12.05 -17.64
CA GLY A 83 -13.76 -12.85 -17.45
C GLY A 83 -13.55 -14.09 -16.58
N LEU A 84 -12.62 -14.02 -15.61
CA LEU A 84 -12.30 -15.16 -14.74
C LEU A 84 -13.36 -15.36 -13.64
N THR A 85 -14.21 -14.36 -13.38
CA THR A 85 -15.33 -14.44 -12.44
C THR A 85 -16.37 -13.35 -12.71
N ASP A 86 -17.65 -13.67 -12.36
CA ASP A 86 -18.79 -12.73 -12.36
C ASP A 86 -19.20 -12.30 -10.96
N LYS A 87 -18.47 -12.72 -9.93
CA LYS A 87 -18.77 -12.40 -8.53
C LYS A 87 -18.54 -10.92 -8.26
N ARG A 88 -19.51 -10.25 -7.65
CA ARG A 88 -19.36 -8.83 -7.21
C ARG A 88 -18.35 -8.64 -6.08
N VAL A 89 -18.17 -9.66 -5.25
CA VAL A 89 -17.17 -9.68 -4.16
C VAL A 89 -16.30 -10.90 -4.37
N VAL A 90 -15.02 -10.67 -4.52
CA VAL A 90 -14.01 -11.71 -4.75
C VAL A 90 -13.16 -11.86 -3.50
N LYS A 91 -13.04 -13.08 -2.99
CA LYS A 91 -12.17 -13.41 -1.87
C LYS A 91 -10.88 -13.99 -2.41
N VAL A 92 -9.77 -13.40 -2.02
CA VAL A 92 -8.46 -13.85 -2.47
C VAL A 92 -7.59 -14.27 -1.29
N GLU A 93 -6.93 -15.41 -1.44
CA GLU A 93 -5.93 -15.91 -0.51
C GLU A 93 -4.61 -15.18 -0.74
N THR A 94 -4.03 -14.66 0.33
CA THR A 94 -2.70 -14.05 0.37
C THR A 94 -1.84 -14.77 1.41
N LEU A 95 -0.54 -14.47 1.48
CA LEU A 95 0.34 -15.00 2.54
C LEU A 95 -0.16 -14.66 3.96
N LYS A 96 -0.88 -13.55 4.13
CA LYS A 96 -1.38 -13.08 5.42
C LYS A 96 -2.80 -13.54 5.75
N GLY A 97 -3.45 -14.24 4.83
CA GLY A 97 -4.83 -14.69 4.97
C GLY A 97 -5.72 -14.17 3.83
N ASN A 98 -7.02 -14.37 3.99
CA ASN A 98 -7.96 -13.98 2.96
C ASN A 98 -8.33 -12.49 3.06
N ILE A 99 -8.35 -11.81 1.93
CA ILE A 99 -8.88 -10.46 1.79
C ILE A 99 -10.09 -10.44 0.87
N SER A 100 -10.96 -9.45 1.02
CA SER A 100 -12.13 -9.26 0.16
C SER A 100 -11.94 -8.03 -0.71
N LEU A 101 -12.23 -8.18 -1.99
CA LEU A 101 -12.14 -7.16 -3.02
C LEU A 101 -13.52 -7.00 -3.67
N ALA A 102 -13.93 -5.77 -3.98
CA ALA A 102 -15.20 -5.49 -4.63
C ALA A 102 -15.06 -4.35 -5.64
N GLU A 103 -15.68 -4.49 -6.80
CA GLU A 103 -15.81 -3.38 -7.73
C GLU A 103 -17.04 -2.55 -7.39
N LYS A 104 -16.89 -1.23 -7.41
CA LYS A 104 -17.98 -0.26 -7.23
C LYS A 104 -18.63 0.06 -8.57
N GLU A 105 -19.78 0.70 -8.54
CA GLU A 105 -20.56 1.07 -9.74
C GLU A 105 -19.80 1.99 -10.71
N ASP A 106 -18.87 2.79 -10.19
CA ASP A 106 -18.00 3.69 -10.96
C ASP A 106 -16.72 3.02 -11.50
N GLY A 107 -16.55 1.70 -11.30
CA GLY A 107 -15.39 0.93 -11.71
C GLY A 107 -14.20 1.04 -10.75
N ALA A 108 -14.32 1.82 -9.68
CA ALA A 108 -13.30 1.84 -8.63
C ALA A 108 -13.32 0.54 -7.83
N ILE A 109 -12.16 0.14 -7.33
CA ILE A 109 -12.04 -1.11 -6.58
C ILE A 109 -11.83 -0.82 -5.11
N GLU A 110 -12.68 -1.41 -4.29
CA GLU A 110 -12.61 -1.42 -2.83
C GLU A 110 -11.84 -2.62 -2.33
N VAL A 111 -10.92 -2.35 -1.42
CA VAL A 111 -10.08 -3.34 -0.73
C VAL A 111 -10.32 -3.22 0.76
N ASN A 112 -10.65 -4.32 1.41
CA ASN A 112 -10.63 -4.41 2.87
C ASN A 112 -9.18 -4.53 3.35
N MET A 113 -8.68 -3.47 4.00
CA MET A 113 -7.30 -3.35 4.46
C MET A 113 -7.09 -3.89 5.88
N GLY A 114 -8.13 -4.46 6.49
CA GLY A 114 -8.09 -4.93 7.88
C GLY A 114 -8.21 -3.81 8.91
N ASN A 115 -8.11 -4.19 10.17
CA ASN A 115 -8.23 -3.25 11.29
C ASN A 115 -6.91 -2.52 11.55
N PRO A 116 -6.95 -1.19 11.79
CA PRO A 116 -5.77 -0.46 12.23
C PRO A 116 -5.42 -0.85 13.67
N ASN A 117 -4.14 -1.03 13.95
CA ASN A 117 -3.65 -1.30 15.29
C ASN A 117 -2.88 -0.09 15.83
N PHE A 118 -3.33 0.44 16.97
CA PHE A 118 -2.74 1.60 17.66
C PHE A 118 -1.91 1.21 18.89
N ASN A 119 -1.84 -0.08 19.21
CA ASN A 119 -1.09 -0.55 20.36
C ASN A 119 0.42 -0.44 20.07
N LEU A 120 1.10 0.40 20.82
CA LEU A 120 2.53 0.67 20.62
C LEU A 120 3.41 -0.57 20.86
N THR A 121 2.93 -1.55 21.63
CA THR A 121 3.67 -2.81 21.84
C THR A 121 3.69 -3.70 20.58
N ASP A 122 2.70 -3.53 19.70
CA ASP A 122 2.57 -4.32 18.47
C ASP A 122 3.15 -3.56 17.24
N ILE A 123 3.56 -2.31 17.46
CA ILE A 123 4.31 -1.52 16.48
C ILE A 123 5.77 -1.61 16.92
N PRO A 124 6.73 -1.91 16.03
CA PRO A 124 8.16 -1.96 16.39
C PRO A 124 8.69 -0.57 16.73
N TYR A 125 8.20 -0.01 17.84
CA TYR A 125 8.54 1.30 18.37
C TYR A 125 9.07 1.19 19.80
N VAL A 126 10.25 1.76 20.02
CA VAL A 126 10.88 1.84 21.33
C VAL A 126 10.87 3.31 21.80
N SER A 127 10.19 3.57 22.91
CA SER A 127 10.22 4.91 23.52
C SER A 127 11.59 5.17 24.15
N VAL A 128 12.28 6.20 23.69
CA VAL A 128 13.64 6.55 24.15
C VAL A 128 13.60 7.82 24.99
N ASN A 129 12.75 8.26 25.66
CA ASN A 129 12.71 9.43 26.57
C ASN A 129 11.43 10.27 26.50
N GLU A 130 10.44 9.94 25.66
CA GLU A 130 9.22 10.72 25.56
C GLU A 130 7.99 9.81 25.58
N THR A 131 6.94 10.27 26.23
CA THR A 131 5.61 9.63 26.20
C THR A 131 4.94 9.77 24.82
N ILE A 132 5.28 10.83 24.06
CA ILE A 132 4.76 11.09 22.71
C ILE A 132 5.95 11.29 21.77
N PRO A 133 6.12 10.42 20.76
CA PRO A 133 7.20 10.57 19.79
C PRO A 133 7.03 11.87 18.99
N SER A 134 8.14 12.55 18.72
CA SER A 134 8.13 13.85 18.02
C SER A 134 9.36 14.02 17.13
N VAL A 135 9.26 14.95 16.19
CA VAL A 135 10.35 15.35 15.31
C VAL A 135 10.39 16.88 15.15
N ILE A 136 11.58 17.44 14.99
CA ILE A 136 11.76 18.86 14.68
C ILE A 136 11.83 19.04 13.16
N ILE A 137 10.93 19.86 12.62
CA ILE A 137 10.92 20.24 11.20
C ILE A 137 10.94 21.77 11.15
N ASN A 138 11.91 22.36 10.49
CA ASN A 138 12.07 23.83 10.37
C ASN A 138 11.98 24.55 11.74
N GLY A 139 12.60 23.99 12.79
CA GLY A 139 12.59 24.55 14.12
C GLY A 139 11.30 24.34 14.94
N LYS A 140 10.27 23.75 14.35
CA LYS A 140 8.98 23.47 15.01
C LYS A 140 8.88 21.98 15.40
N LYS A 141 8.43 21.70 16.64
CA LYS A 141 8.18 20.35 17.11
C LYS A 141 6.84 19.82 16.55
N HIS A 142 6.89 18.64 15.92
CA HIS A 142 5.73 17.93 15.39
C HIS A 142 5.57 16.58 16.09
N SER A 143 4.36 16.29 16.57
CA SER A 143 4.04 14.96 17.11
C SER A 143 4.01 13.92 16.01
N ILE A 144 4.52 12.74 16.30
CA ILE A 144 4.46 11.57 15.44
C ILE A 144 3.29 10.70 15.91
N ASN A 145 2.35 10.43 15.02
CA ASN A 145 1.24 9.54 15.31
C ASN A 145 1.55 8.16 14.73
N LEU A 146 1.47 7.12 15.57
CA LEU A 146 1.82 5.76 15.21
C LEU A 146 0.58 4.91 14.99
N VAL A 147 0.58 4.09 13.94
CA VAL A 147 -0.44 3.09 13.65
C VAL A 147 0.17 1.98 12.80
N SER A 148 -0.27 0.75 13.02
CA SER A 148 0.01 -0.36 12.12
C SER A 148 -1.20 -0.65 11.23
N MET A 149 -0.97 -0.78 9.93
CA MET A 149 -1.91 -1.30 8.93
C MET A 149 -1.49 -2.71 8.45
N GLY A 150 -0.89 -3.49 9.40
CA GLY A 150 -0.16 -4.71 9.09
C GLY A 150 1.33 -4.47 8.86
N ASN A 151 1.72 -3.21 8.65
CA ASN A 151 3.08 -2.69 8.65
C ASN A 151 3.11 -1.34 9.40
N PRO A 152 4.25 -0.95 10.00
CA PRO A 152 4.33 0.24 10.85
C PRO A 152 4.31 1.55 10.06
N HIS A 153 3.52 2.51 10.53
CA HIS A 153 3.43 3.86 9.98
C HIS A 153 3.62 4.92 11.06
N ALA A 154 4.46 5.92 10.77
CA ALA A 154 4.66 7.14 11.52
C ALA A 154 4.08 8.31 10.72
N VAL A 155 2.97 8.88 11.16
CA VAL A 155 2.25 9.95 10.46
C VAL A 155 2.51 11.29 11.16
N ILE A 156 3.06 12.25 10.41
CA ILE A 156 3.44 13.59 10.86
C ILE A 156 2.52 14.59 10.19
N LYS A 157 1.73 15.31 10.98
CA LYS A 157 0.92 16.42 10.46
C LYS A 157 1.80 17.64 10.24
N ILE A 158 1.72 18.21 9.03
CA ILE A 158 2.44 19.41 8.61
C ILE A 158 1.46 20.47 8.07
N ASP A 159 1.88 21.73 8.06
CA ASP A 159 1.08 22.84 7.54
C ASP A 159 1.20 22.97 6.00
N ASN A 160 2.38 22.73 5.46
CA ASN A 160 2.67 22.70 4.01
C ASN A 160 3.88 21.79 3.74
N PHE A 161 4.17 21.55 2.45
CA PHE A 161 5.33 20.75 2.01
C PHE A 161 6.56 21.59 1.62
N GLU A 162 6.45 22.92 1.71
CA GLU A 162 7.50 23.83 1.30
C GLU A 162 8.69 23.75 2.28
N ASN A 163 9.90 23.75 1.72
CA ASN A 163 11.14 23.74 2.47
C ASN A 163 11.28 22.57 3.47
N ILE A 164 10.58 21.45 3.22
CA ILE A 164 10.73 20.22 4.01
C ILE A 164 11.58 19.23 3.24
N ASP A 165 12.74 18.90 3.77
CA ASP A 165 13.56 17.80 3.27
C ASP A 165 13.02 16.46 3.78
N ILE A 166 11.95 15.99 3.09
CA ILE A 166 11.25 14.75 3.43
C ILE A 166 12.21 13.55 3.47
N PRO A 167 13.08 13.33 2.46
CA PRO A 167 14.01 12.20 2.48
C PRO A 167 14.94 12.20 3.70
N SER A 168 15.54 13.34 4.03
CA SER A 168 16.47 13.44 5.17
C SER A 168 15.75 13.17 6.50
N ILE A 169 14.57 13.75 6.71
CA ILE A 169 13.79 13.57 7.95
C ILE A 169 13.34 12.12 8.09
N ALA A 170 12.77 11.56 7.02
CA ALA A 170 12.27 10.19 7.03
C ALA A 170 13.39 9.17 7.24
N HIS A 171 14.52 9.34 6.55
CA HIS A 171 15.70 8.48 6.71
C HIS A 171 16.23 8.50 8.15
N LYS A 172 16.29 9.67 8.79
CA LYS A 172 16.70 9.78 10.21
C LYS A 172 15.74 9.04 11.13
N LEU A 173 14.42 9.12 10.88
CA LEU A 173 13.42 8.39 11.67
C LEU A 173 13.54 6.88 11.47
N GLN A 174 13.61 6.43 10.22
CA GLN A 174 13.74 5.00 9.89
C GLN A 174 14.96 4.33 10.51
N ASN A 175 16.07 5.07 10.65
CA ASN A 175 17.32 4.56 11.21
C ASN A 175 17.50 4.95 12.69
N SER A 176 16.48 5.47 13.33
CA SER A 176 16.56 5.82 14.74
C SER A 176 16.39 4.60 15.65
N LYS A 177 16.93 4.70 16.88
CA LYS A 177 16.72 3.66 17.90
C LYS A 177 15.25 3.46 18.27
N SER A 178 14.40 4.43 17.96
CA SER A 178 12.95 4.34 18.20
C SER A 178 12.24 3.40 17.22
N PHE A 179 12.81 3.16 16.05
CA PHE A 179 12.25 2.27 15.04
C PHE A 179 13.27 1.21 14.58
N PRO A 180 13.59 0.22 15.42
CA PRO A 180 14.66 -0.76 15.16
C PRO A 180 14.44 -1.58 13.88
N GLU A 181 13.19 -1.75 13.45
CA GLU A 181 12.84 -2.45 12.22
C GLU A 181 12.48 -1.49 11.06
N GLY A 182 12.72 -0.18 11.25
CA GLY A 182 12.29 0.86 10.34
C GLY A 182 10.78 1.08 10.36
N VAL A 183 10.32 2.13 9.67
CA VAL A 183 8.92 2.58 9.64
C VAL A 183 8.60 3.29 8.34
N ASN A 184 7.36 3.21 7.86
CA ASN A 184 6.89 4.07 6.77
C ASN A 184 6.57 5.45 7.34
N VAL A 185 7.12 6.51 6.77
CA VAL A 185 6.95 7.88 7.28
C VAL A 185 6.02 8.66 6.35
N GLY A 186 4.84 9.02 6.86
CA GLY A 186 3.84 9.80 6.15
C GLY A 186 3.85 11.26 6.59
N PHE A 187 3.99 12.19 5.65
CA PHE A 187 3.83 13.62 5.86
C PHE A 187 2.44 14.05 5.39
N LEU A 188 1.61 14.44 6.33
CA LEU A 188 0.18 14.68 6.13
C LEU A 188 -0.17 16.15 6.24
N LYS A 189 -0.78 16.72 5.18
CA LYS A 189 -1.44 18.03 5.20
C LYS A 189 -2.95 17.86 5.14
N VAL A 190 -3.68 18.50 6.05
CA VAL A 190 -5.15 18.59 6.00
C VAL A 190 -5.53 19.72 5.06
N ILE A 191 -6.20 19.39 3.94
CA ILE A 191 -6.68 20.38 2.97
C ILE A 191 -8.08 20.86 3.37
N SER A 192 -8.94 19.91 3.74
CA SER A 192 -10.30 20.19 4.20
C SER A 192 -10.79 19.06 5.14
N LYS A 193 -12.02 19.16 5.64
CA LYS A 193 -12.64 18.07 6.40
C LYS A 193 -12.83 16.78 5.59
N LYS A 194 -12.76 16.84 4.26
CA LYS A 194 -12.96 15.68 3.39
C LYS A 194 -11.73 15.32 2.55
N GLN A 195 -10.64 16.09 2.67
CA GLN A 195 -9.49 15.89 1.81
C GLN A 195 -8.16 16.09 2.55
N LEU A 196 -7.26 15.15 2.32
CA LEU A 196 -5.88 15.11 2.78
C LEU A 196 -4.91 15.15 1.60
N ARG A 197 -3.75 15.74 1.79
CA ARG A 197 -2.59 15.58 0.92
C ARG A 197 -1.51 14.82 1.68
N LEU A 198 -0.95 13.80 1.05
CA LEU A 198 0.01 12.89 1.68
C LEU A 198 1.23 12.67 0.81
N LYS A 199 2.42 12.65 1.42
CA LYS A 199 3.64 12.11 0.84
C LYS A 199 4.17 11.04 1.78
N VAL A 200 4.57 9.89 1.23
CA VAL A 200 5.07 8.76 2.02
C VAL A 200 6.50 8.43 1.60
N TYR A 201 7.36 8.32 2.60
CA TYR A 201 8.68 7.74 2.45
C TYR A 201 8.63 6.32 3.00
N GLU A 202 8.60 5.34 2.10
CA GLU A 202 8.39 3.94 2.47
C GLU A 202 9.68 3.26 2.93
N ARG A 203 9.52 2.30 3.82
CA ARG A 203 10.61 1.45 4.29
C ARG A 203 11.15 0.62 3.13
N GLY A 204 12.45 0.79 2.82
CA GLY A 204 13.12 0.06 1.73
C GLY A 204 12.91 0.62 0.32
N SER A 205 11.93 1.51 0.09
CA SER A 205 11.61 2.05 -1.24
C SER A 205 11.84 3.56 -1.38
N GLY A 206 11.92 4.28 -0.25
CA GLY A 206 12.09 5.73 -0.26
C GLY A 206 10.80 6.50 -0.56
N LEU A 207 10.93 7.68 -1.16
CA LEU A 207 9.76 8.50 -1.53
C LEU A 207 9.06 7.88 -2.74
N THR A 208 7.79 7.51 -2.58
CA THR A 208 6.97 6.86 -3.61
C THR A 208 5.80 7.73 -4.06
N LEU A 209 5.29 7.46 -5.26
CA LEU A 209 4.15 8.19 -5.82
C LEU A 209 2.85 7.84 -5.09
N ALA A 210 2.74 6.61 -4.57
CA ALA A 210 1.53 6.10 -3.93
C ALA A 210 1.85 4.96 -2.95
N CYS A 211 1.28 5.05 -1.75
CA CYS A 211 1.33 4.02 -0.73
C CYS A 211 -0.07 3.78 -0.16
N GLY A 212 -0.69 2.64 -0.47
CA GLY A 212 -2.05 2.32 -0.05
C GLY A 212 -2.19 2.22 1.47
N SER A 213 -1.29 1.48 2.15
CA SER A 213 -1.29 1.39 3.62
C SER A 213 -0.95 2.73 4.28
N GLY A 214 -0.08 3.55 3.66
CA GLY A 214 0.21 4.91 4.11
C GLY A 214 -0.99 5.83 4.03
N ALA A 215 -1.79 5.73 2.96
CA ALA A 215 -3.05 6.47 2.82
C ALA A 215 -4.06 6.07 3.90
N CYS A 216 -4.22 4.76 4.15
CA CYS A 216 -5.07 4.26 5.22
C CYS A 216 -4.59 4.76 6.59
N ALA A 217 -3.30 4.65 6.89
CA ALA A 217 -2.70 5.14 8.14
C ALA A 217 -2.97 6.64 8.36
N ALA A 218 -2.73 7.46 7.33
CA ALA A 218 -2.96 8.90 7.38
C ALA A 218 -4.44 9.25 7.62
N ALA A 219 -5.36 8.58 6.91
CA ALA A 219 -6.79 8.77 7.05
C ALA A 219 -7.29 8.38 8.44
N VAL A 220 -6.90 7.21 8.94
CA VAL A 220 -7.30 6.71 10.27
C VAL A 220 -6.81 7.64 11.38
N ILE A 221 -5.56 8.11 11.31
CA ILE A 221 -5.00 9.09 12.24
C ILE A 221 -5.78 10.42 12.15
N ALA A 222 -6.11 10.89 10.95
CA ALA A 222 -6.84 12.14 10.77
C ALA A 222 -8.28 12.07 11.29
N ILE A 223 -8.98 10.97 11.05
CA ILE A 223 -10.34 10.72 11.56
C ILE A 223 -10.31 10.62 13.10
N ARG A 224 -9.39 9.81 13.65
CA ARG A 224 -9.25 9.63 15.10
C ARG A 224 -8.98 10.93 15.85
N ASN A 225 -8.19 11.83 15.24
CA ASN A 225 -7.89 13.16 15.83
C ASN A 225 -8.94 14.22 15.45
N SER A 226 -10.06 13.86 14.81
CA SER A 226 -11.10 14.79 14.37
C SER A 226 -10.59 15.90 13.41
N TRP A 227 -9.48 15.65 12.71
CA TRP A 227 -8.98 16.56 11.68
C TRP A 227 -9.84 16.49 10.42
N THR A 228 -10.38 15.31 10.12
CA THR A 228 -11.27 15.04 8.99
C THR A 228 -12.53 14.29 9.44
N ILE A 229 -13.51 14.19 8.54
CA ILE A 229 -14.68 13.33 8.67
C ILE A 229 -14.51 12.07 7.84
N ASN A 230 -15.35 11.08 8.07
CA ASN A 230 -15.41 9.83 7.29
C ASN A 230 -16.56 9.91 6.27
N PRO A 231 -16.38 9.53 5.00
CA PRO A 231 -15.11 9.15 4.36
C PRO A 231 -14.20 10.34 4.07
N VAL A 232 -12.91 10.04 3.81
CA VAL A 232 -11.93 11.05 3.47
C VAL A 232 -11.14 10.67 2.21
N HIS A 233 -10.83 11.63 1.36
CA HIS A 233 -10.01 11.51 0.17
C HIS A 233 -8.56 11.82 0.50
N VAL A 234 -7.65 10.92 0.11
CA VAL A 234 -6.21 11.08 0.32
C VAL A 234 -5.52 11.21 -1.03
N ALA A 235 -5.15 12.44 -1.35
CA ALA A 235 -4.40 12.76 -2.57
C ALA A 235 -2.90 12.55 -2.35
N MET A 236 -2.26 11.81 -3.25
CA MET A 236 -0.81 11.57 -3.34
C MET A 236 -0.30 12.01 -4.70
N ASP A 237 1.01 11.92 -4.94
CA ASP A 237 1.58 12.38 -6.22
C ASP A 237 1.12 11.48 -7.40
N GLY A 238 0.85 10.22 -7.17
CA GLY A 238 0.35 9.26 -8.18
C GLY A 238 -1.17 9.26 -8.38
N GLY A 239 -1.96 9.88 -7.51
CA GLY A 239 -3.42 9.91 -7.60
C GLY A 239 -4.11 9.98 -6.23
N GLU A 240 -5.41 9.69 -6.22
CA GLU A 240 -6.25 9.81 -5.04
C GLU A 240 -6.88 8.46 -4.65
N LEU A 241 -7.00 8.24 -3.35
CA LEU A 241 -7.73 7.12 -2.75
C LEU A 241 -8.82 7.66 -1.83
N ARG A 242 -9.98 7.01 -1.85
CA ARG A 242 -11.06 7.21 -0.88
C ARG A 242 -10.91 6.21 0.24
N ILE A 243 -10.83 6.68 1.49
CA ILE A 243 -10.67 5.86 2.67
C ILE A 243 -11.89 6.02 3.57
N GLU A 244 -12.43 4.89 4.00
CA GLU A 244 -13.52 4.81 4.98
C GLU A 244 -13.05 4.02 6.20
N TRP A 245 -13.29 4.58 7.37
CA TRP A 245 -13.00 3.90 8.63
C TRP A 245 -13.92 4.36 9.75
N GLN A 246 -14.49 3.41 10.45
CA GLN A 246 -15.21 3.62 11.72
C GLN A 246 -14.47 2.88 12.83
N HIS A 247 -14.57 3.39 14.04
CA HIS A 247 -13.90 2.76 15.21
C HIS A 247 -14.26 1.27 15.30
N GLU A 248 -13.25 0.43 15.55
CA GLU A 248 -13.36 -1.04 15.64
C GLU A 248 -13.77 -1.77 14.33
N GLN A 249 -13.91 -1.05 13.23
CA GLN A 249 -14.19 -1.64 11.94
C GLN A 249 -12.91 -1.69 11.06
N PRO A 250 -12.88 -2.58 10.05
CA PRO A 250 -11.81 -2.56 9.09
C PRO A 250 -11.78 -1.27 8.27
N VAL A 251 -10.60 -0.90 7.82
CA VAL A 251 -10.41 0.21 6.90
C VAL A 251 -10.75 -0.26 5.49
N LEU A 252 -11.63 0.47 4.81
CA LEU A 252 -11.96 0.25 3.40
C LEU A 252 -11.24 1.29 2.56
N MET A 253 -10.47 0.83 1.59
CA MET A 253 -9.71 1.65 0.66
C MET A 253 -10.25 1.47 -0.75
N THR A 254 -10.76 2.54 -1.36
CA THR A 254 -11.30 2.55 -2.72
C THR A 254 -10.44 3.39 -3.63
N GLY A 255 -10.14 2.88 -4.82
CA GLY A 255 -9.38 3.61 -5.83
C GLY A 255 -9.32 2.93 -7.18
N PRO A 256 -8.75 3.60 -8.19
CA PRO A 256 -8.65 3.07 -9.54
C PRO A 256 -7.58 2.00 -9.68
N ALA A 257 -7.72 1.19 -10.71
CA ALA A 257 -6.69 0.36 -11.29
C ALA A 257 -6.76 0.47 -12.81
N GLN A 258 -5.63 0.44 -13.50
CA GLN A 258 -5.59 0.68 -14.93
C GLN A 258 -4.69 -0.33 -15.65
N ILE A 259 -5.20 -0.94 -16.71
CA ILE A 259 -4.40 -1.71 -17.66
C ILE A 259 -3.71 -0.70 -18.60
N VAL A 260 -2.39 -0.81 -18.72
CA VAL A 260 -1.60 0.07 -19.60
C VAL A 260 -1.39 -0.59 -20.95
N TYR A 261 -0.94 -1.85 -20.93
CA TYR A 261 -0.74 -2.67 -22.11
C TYR A 261 -0.80 -4.16 -21.75
N GLU A 262 -0.88 -5.00 -22.75
CA GLU A 262 -0.71 -6.45 -22.68
C GLU A 262 0.36 -6.87 -23.69
N GLY A 263 1.09 -7.93 -23.37
CA GLY A 263 2.16 -8.41 -24.22
C GLY A 263 2.58 -9.83 -23.87
N PHE A 264 3.55 -10.34 -24.62
CA PHE A 264 4.17 -11.64 -24.41
C PHE A 264 5.66 -11.45 -24.19
N ILE A 265 6.23 -12.29 -23.35
CA ILE A 265 7.67 -12.37 -23.12
C ILE A 265 8.08 -13.83 -23.12
N GLU A 266 9.19 -14.14 -23.76
CA GLU A 266 9.82 -15.44 -23.66
C GLU A 266 10.64 -15.49 -22.37
N LEU A 267 10.46 -16.55 -21.59
CA LEU A 267 11.26 -16.81 -20.40
C LEU A 267 12.33 -17.82 -20.80
N ASP A 268 13.58 -17.49 -20.56
CA ASP A 268 14.68 -18.46 -20.68
C ASP A 268 14.50 -19.55 -19.62
N ASP A 269 14.65 -20.81 -19.99
CA ASP A 269 14.50 -22.00 -19.14
C ASP A 269 15.54 -22.04 -17.99
#